data_61876c1d75e0652f28c820289f173989
#
_entry.id   61876c1d75e0652f28c820289f173989
#
_cell.length_a   1.000
_cell.length_b   1.000
_cell.length_c   1.000
_cell.angle_alpha   90.00
_cell.angle_beta   90.00
_cell.angle_gamma   90.00
#
_symmetry.space_group_name_H-M   'P 1'
#
loop_
_entity.id
_entity.type
_entity.pdbx_description
1 polymer ?
#
loop_
_entity_poly.entity_id
_entity_poly.type
_entity_poly.pdbx_seq_one_letter_code
_entity_poly.pdbx_strand_id
1 'polypeptide(L)'
;WRPLGFDRNGAHISFQALTAIHFSHRLTAVVTLIVLAAVVMLLRNNAGLQKPVRALAALLVLQLVTGLSNVVLDWPIVAAVLHTGGAGAMVVVLTWLLMSTRSRVNQIAALNPAAGPTP
;
A
#
# COMPACT_ATOMS: atom_id res chain seq x y z
N TRP A 1 21.97 -8.82 -18.49
CA TRP A 1 21.67 -9.33 -17.14
C TRP A 1 22.83 -8.94 -16.23
N ARG A 2 22.57 -8.15 -15.18
CA ARG A 2 23.56 -7.84 -14.15
C ARG A 2 23.37 -8.83 -13.00
N PRO A 3 24.44 -9.41 -12.46
CA PRO A 3 24.32 -10.27 -11.28
C PRO A 3 23.79 -9.45 -10.10
N LEU A 4 22.86 -10.01 -9.35
CA LEU A 4 22.30 -9.39 -8.15
C LEU A 4 23.38 -9.26 -7.07
N GLY A 5 23.37 -8.14 -6.35
CA GLY A 5 24.35 -7.88 -5.29
C GLY A 5 25.62 -7.14 -5.73
N PHE A 6 25.65 -6.63 -6.98
CA PHE A 6 26.78 -5.83 -7.50
C PHE A 6 26.34 -4.39 -7.79
N ASP A 7 27.25 -3.46 -7.55
CA ASP A 7 27.08 -2.05 -7.89
C ASP A 7 27.29 -1.78 -9.38
N ARG A 8 27.20 -0.50 -9.78
CA ARG A 8 27.42 -0.08 -11.18
C ARG A 8 28.81 -0.42 -11.72
N ASN A 9 29.80 -0.55 -10.86
CA ASN A 9 31.23 -0.80 -11.18
C ASN A 9 31.61 -2.29 -11.10
N GLY A 10 30.63 -3.17 -10.80
CA GLY A 10 30.87 -4.61 -10.67
C GLY A 10 31.46 -5.01 -9.30
N ALA A 11 31.51 -4.11 -8.33
CA ALA A 11 31.89 -4.43 -6.96
C ALA A 11 30.68 -4.94 -6.16
N HIS A 12 30.89 -5.80 -5.17
CA HIS A 12 29.82 -6.22 -4.25
C HIS A 12 29.26 -5.02 -3.50
N ILE A 13 27.92 -4.95 -3.40
CA ILE A 13 27.22 -3.95 -2.57
C ILE A 13 27.69 -4.13 -1.13
N SER A 14 28.17 -3.05 -0.50
CA SER A 14 28.67 -3.12 0.87
C SER A 14 27.56 -3.53 1.85
N PHE A 15 27.95 -4.19 2.94
CA PHE A 15 27.01 -4.58 4.01
C PHE A 15 26.24 -3.37 4.56
N GLN A 16 26.92 -2.21 4.69
CA GLN A 16 26.29 -0.96 5.13
C GLN A 16 25.20 -0.50 4.17
N ALA A 17 25.44 -0.59 2.85
CA ALA A 17 24.45 -0.20 1.84
C ALA A 17 23.23 -1.15 1.86
N LEU A 18 23.43 -2.46 1.99
CA LEU A 18 22.35 -3.43 2.15
C LEU A 18 21.53 -3.16 3.42
N THR A 19 22.18 -2.89 4.54
CA THR A 19 21.54 -2.55 5.80
C THR A 19 20.71 -1.27 5.67
N ALA A 20 21.25 -0.23 5.01
CA ALA A 20 20.53 1.02 4.77
C ALA A 20 19.27 0.82 3.91
N ILE A 21 19.36 -0.01 2.85
CA ILE A 21 18.22 -0.36 2.00
C ILE A 21 17.13 -1.05 2.81
N HIS A 22 17.47 -2.08 3.59
CA HIS A 22 16.53 -2.80 4.44
C HIS A 22 15.90 -1.90 5.51
N PHE A 23 16.69 -1.04 6.14
CA PHE A 23 16.20 -0.09 7.13
C PHE A 23 15.21 0.91 6.52
N SER A 24 15.57 1.52 5.39
CA SER A 24 14.71 2.47 4.67
C SER A 24 13.40 1.82 4.25
N HIS A 25 13.45 0.58 3.73
CA HIS A 25 12.26 -0.16 3.37
C HIS A 25 11.34 -0.40 4.58
N ARG A 26 11.89 -0.87 5.71
CA ARG A 26 11.13 -1.10 6.95
C ARG A 26 10.48 0.18 7.47
N LEU A 27 11.23 1.28 7.49
CA LEU A 27 10.71 2.58 7.93
C LEU A 27 9.55 3.04 7.04
N THR A 28 9.73 3.00 5.72
CA THR A 28 8.70 3.35 4.75
C THR A 28 7.48 2.43 4.88
N ALA A 29 7.68 1.13 5.08
CA ALA A 29 6.58 0.18 5.28
C ALA A 29 5.75 0.50 6.53
N VAL A 30 6.40 0.85 7.65
CA VAL A 30 5.70 1.26 8.89
C VAL A 30 4.87 2.51 8.66
N VAL A 31 5.46 3.54 8.03
CA VAL A 31 4.73 4.79 7.71
C VAL A 31 3.54 4.51 6.81
N THR A 32 3.74 3.74 5.74
CA THR A 32 2.67 3.36 4.81
C THR A 32 1.56 2.58 5.51
N LEU A 33 1.92 1.63 6.36
CA LEU A 33 0.95 0.84 7.13
C LEU A 33 0.09 1.74 8.04
N ILE A 34 0.71 2.68 8.76
CA ILE A 34 0.00 3.63 9.63
C ILE A 34 -0.94 4.51 8.82
N VAL A 35 -0.47 5.10 7.72
CA VAL A 35 -1.30 5.97 6.87
C VAL A 35 -2.49 5.21 6.30
N LEU A 36 -2.29 4.02 5.75
CA LEU A 36 -3.37 3.24 5.16
C LEU A 36 -4.32 2.68 6.22
N ALA A 37 -3.84 2.33 7.41
CA ALA A 37 -4.69 1.96 8.54
C ALA A 37 -5.57 3.14 8.97
N ALA A 38 -5.02 4.36 9.02
CA ALA A 38 -5.80 5.57 9.29
C ALA A 38 -6.90 5.78 8.22
N VAL A 39 -6.59 5.60 6.92
CA VAL A 39 -7.59 5.66 5.83
C VAL A 39 -8.70 4.64 6.05
N VAL A 40 -8.37 3.39 6.38
CA VAL A 40 -9.37 2.35 6.71
C VAL A 40 -10.24 2.78 7.88
N MET A 41 -9.65 3.27 8.96
CA MET A 41 -10.38 3.70 10.16
C MET A 41 -11.32 4.87 9.90
N LEU A 42 -10.89 5.85 9.12
CA LEU A 42 -11.70 7.02 8.75
C LEU A 42 -12.88 6.65 7.84
N LEU A 43 -12.68 5.69 6.93
CA LEU A 43 -13.67 5.37 5.90
C LEU A 43 -14.55 4.15 6.22
N ARG A 44 -14.24 3.38 7.27
CA ARG A 44 -14.93 2.11 7.61
C ARG A 44 -16.44 2.22 7.80
N ASN A 45 -16.92 3.37 8.28
CA ASN A 45 -18.34 3.63 8.54
C ASN A 45 -19.09 4.20 7.34
N ASN A 46 -18.39 4.47 6.22
CA ASN A 46 -19.02 4.98 5.01
C ASN A 46 -19.68 3.84 4.24
N ALA A 47 -21.02 3.79 4.29
CA ALA A 47 -21.83 2.69 3.73
C ALA A 47 -21.51 2.37 2.26
N GLY A 48 -21.09 3.37 1.49
CA GLY A 48 -20.83 3.12 0.08
C GLY A 48 -19.37 2.82 -0.28
N LEU A 49 -18.47 2.85 0.68
CA LEU A 49 -17.06 2.53 0.49
C LEU A 49 -16.65 1.24 1.22
N GLN A 50 -17.62 0.54 1.82
CA GLN A 50 -17.33 -0.65 2.63
C GLN A 50 -16.57 -1.75 1.88
N LYS A 51 -16.91 -2.00 0.60
CA LYS A 51 -16.24 -3.04 -0.19
C LYS A 51 -14.75 -2.74 -0.40
N PRO A 52 -14.35 -1.60 -0.99
CA PRO A 52 -12.93 -1.29 -1.16
C PRO A 52 -12.19 -1.09 0.18
N VAL A 53 -12.85 -0.56 1.20
CA VAL A 53 -12.24 -0.39 2.54
C VAL A 53 -11.96 -1.74 3.20
N ARG A 54 -12.87 -2.72 3.11
CA ARG A 54 -12.64 -4.08 3.63
C ARG A 54 -11.53 -4.79 2.85
N ALA A 55 -11.48 -4.64 1.51
CA ALA A 55 -10.41 -5.19 0.69
C ALA A 55 -9.05 -4.58 1.08
N LEU A 56 -8.99 -3.26 1.29
CA LEU A 56 -7.78 -2.58 1.75
C LEU A 56 -7.34 -3.09 3.13
N ALA A 57 -8.27 -3.24 4.07
CA ALA A 57 -7.97 -3.76 5.40
C ALA A 57 -7.42 -5.20 5.34
N ALA A 58 -8.01 -6.07 4.53
CA ALA A 58 -7.53 -7.44 4.34
C ALA A 58 -6.11 -7.47 3.74
N LEU A 59 -5.85 -6.61 2.75
CA LEU A 59 -4.51 -6.49 2.16
C LEU A 59 -3.48 -5.93 3.15
N LEU A 60 -3.84 -5.00 4.03
CA LEU A 60 -2.95 -4.51 5.08
C LEU A 60 -2.54 -5.63 6.04
N VAL A 61 -3.50 -6.47 6.46
CA VAL A 61 -3.20 -7.65 7.29
C VAL A 61 -2.28 -8.62 6.54
N LEU A 62 -2.57 -8.89 5.27
CA LEU A 62 -1.72 -9.75 4.43
C LEU A 62 -0.29 -9.20 4.33
N GLN A 63 -0.13 -7.88 4.08
CA GLN A 63 1.18 -7.23 4.00
C GLN A 63 1.96 -7.33 5.31
N LEU A 64 1.28 -7.12 6.44
CA LEU A 64 1.90 -7.26 7.76
C LEU A 64 2.38 -8.70 8.01
N VAL A 65 1.51 -9.68 7.77
CA VAL A 65 1.83 -11.10 7.98
C VAL A 65 2.96 -11.56 7.07
N THR A 66 2.87 -11.28 5.77
CA THR A 66 3.89 -11.71 4.81
C THR A 66 5.21 -10.94 4.98
N GLY A 67 5.14 -9.65 5.31
CA GLY A 67 6.33 -8.85 5.61
C GLY A 67 7.05 -9.33 6.86
N LEU A 68 6.32 -9.66 7.92
CA LEU A 68 6.90 -10.23 9.14
C LEU A 68 7.45 -11.64 8.89
N SER A 69 6.74 -12.48 8.13
CA SER A 69 7.22 -13.80 7.74
C SER A 69 8.56 -13.76 6.99
N ASN A 70 8.72 -12.78 6.10
CA ASN A 70 10.00 -12.59 5.40
C ASN A 70 11.17 -12.24 6.33
N VAL A 71 10.89 -11.67 7.50
CA VAL A 71 11.93 -11.33 8.48
C VAL A 71 12.21 -12.49 9.43
N VAL A 72 11.16 -13.23 9.84
CA VAL A 72 11.26 -14.25 10.90
C VAL A 72 11.62 -15.62 10.35
N LEU A 73 11.16 -15.96 9.13
CA LEU A 73 11.29 -17.28 8.52
C LEU A 73 12.38 -17.36 7.45
N ASP A 74 13.31 -16.42 7.44
CA ASP A 74 14.49 -16.40 6.54
C ASP A 74 14.12 -16.47 5.05
N TRP A 75 13.21 -15.58 4.63
CA TRP A 75 12.80 -15.36 3.22
C TRP A 75 12.09 -16.55 2.55
N PRO A 76 10.98 -17.06 3.06
CA PRO A 76 10.22 -18.06 2.35
C PRO A 76 9.66 -17.49 1.04
N ILE A 77 9.96 -18.13 -0.09
CA ILE A 77 9.57 -17.66 -1.44
C ILE A 77 8.07 -17.35 -1.52
N VAL A 78 7.23 -18.16 -0.91
CA VAL A 78 5.77 -17.96 -0.91
C VAL A 78 5.39 -16.65 -0.24
N ALA A 79 5.98 -16.34 0.92
CA ALA A 79 5.71 -15.07 1.62
C ALA A 79 6.23 -13.87 0.81
N ALA A 80 7.38 -13.98 0.16
CA ALA A 80 7.94 -12.93 -0.69
C ALA A 80 7.04 -12.64 -1.91
N VAL A 81 6.55 -13.68 -2.59
CA VAL A 81 5.64 -13.55 -3.74
C VAL A 81 4.30 -12.95 -3.31
N LEU A 82 3.72 -13.42 -2.20
CA LEU A 82 2.46 -12.88 -1.66
C LEU A 82 2.62 -11.43 -1.19
N HIS A 83 3.75 -11.08 -0.61
CA HIS A 83 4.05 -9.70 -0.20
C HIS A 83 4.11 -8.77 -1.41
N THR A 84 4.84 -9.14 -2.45
CA THR A 84 4.96 -8.34 -3.67
C THR A 84 3.62 -8.27 -4.43
N GLY A 85 2.94 -9.40 -4.61
CA GLY A 85 1.63 -9.47 -5.25
C GLY A 85 0.55 -8.69 -4.49
N GLY A 86 0.58 -8.78 -3.16
CA GLY A 86 -0.31 -8.02 -2.28
C GLY A 86 -0.08 -6.51 -2.37
N ALA A 87 1.18 -6.06 -2.51
CA ALA A 87 1.48 -4.64 -2.74
C ALA A 87 0.88 -4.15 -4.07
N GLY A 88 0.99 -4.94 -5.15
CA GLY A 88 0.34 -4.63 -6.43
C GLY A 88 -1.19 -4.58 -6.31
N ALA A 89 -1.80 -5.57 -5.64
CA ALA A 89 -3.24 -5.59 -5.39
C ALA A 89 -3.70 -4.36 -4.56
N MET A 90 -2.88 -3.87 -3.64
CA MET A 90 -3.18 -2.68 -2.85
C MET A 90 -3.28 -1.43 -3.72
N VAL A 91 -2.43 -1.27 -4.75
CA VAL A 91 -2.54 -0.16 -5.72
C VAL A 91 -3.87 -0.22 -6.46
N VAL A 92 -4.30 -1.40 -6.89
CA VAL A 92 -5.60 -1.59 -7.56
C VAL A 92 -6.76 -1.21 -6.64
N VAL A 93 -6.74 -1.64 -5.37
CA VAL A 93 -7.80 -1.33 -4.40
C VAL A 93 -7.82 0.15 -4.04
N LEU A 94 -6.67 0.80 -3.91
CA LEU A 94 -6.59 2.25 -3.69
C LEU A 94 -7.14 3.03 -4.88
N THR A 95 -6.86 2.61 -6.10
CA THR A 95 -7.45 3.19 -7.31
C THR A 95 -8.96 3.02 -7.31
N TRP A 96 -9.46 1.82 -6.99
CA TRP A 96 -10.90 1.57 -6.86
C TRP A 96 -11.54 2.47 -5.79
N LEU A 97 -10.92 2.60 -4.62
CA LEU A 97 -11.38 3.48 -3.55
C LEU A 97 -11.46 4.94 -4.01
N LEU A 98 -10.42 5.43 -4.69
CA LEU A 98 -10.36 6.78 -5.24
C LEU A 98 -11.47 7.04 -6.27
N MET A 99 -11.70 6.11 -7.19
CA MET A 99 -12.75 6.22 -8.19
C MET A 99 -14.15 6.20 -7.55
N SER A 100 -14.35 5.36 -6.53
CA SER A 100 -15.61 5.29 -5.78
C SER A 100 -15.91 6.58 -5.02
N THR A 101 -14.92 7.24 -4.46
CA THR A 101 -15.09 8.55 -3.80
C THR A 101 -15.41 9.66 -4.79
N ARG A 102 -14.71 9.72 -5.92
CA ARG A 102 -14.98 10.72 -6.98
C ARG A 102 -16.38 10.61 -7.54
N SER A 103 -16.85 9.39 -7.85
CA SER A 103 -18.21 9.17 -8.36
C SER A 103 -19.27 9.68 -7.39
N ARG A 104 -19.06 9.51 -6.09
CA ARG A 104 -19.98 10.00 -5.06
C ARG A 104 -20.01 11.51 -4.95
N VAL A 105 -18.85 12.15 -4.96
CA VAL A 105 -18.75 13.63 -4.95
C VAL A 105 -19.51 14.21 -6.15
N ASN A 106 -19.30 13.64 -7.34
CA ASN A 106 -20.01 14.08 -8.54
C ASN A 106 -21.53 13.88 -8.46
N GLN A 107 -21.99 12.76 -7.87
CA GLN A 107 -23.42 12.53 -7.65
C GLN A 107 -24.04 13.55 -6.69
N ILE A 108 -23.34 13.85 -5.58
CA ILE A 108 -23.83 14.85 -4.60
C ILE A 108 -23.88 16.24 -5.25
N ALA A 109 -22.85 16.61 -6.02
CA ALA A 109 -22.81 17.89 -6.74
C ALA A 109 -23.96 18.00 -7.78
N ALA A 110 -24.27 16.93 -8.48
CA ALA A 110 -25.37 16.88 -9.44
C ALA A 110 -26.75 17.03 -8.78
N LEU A 111 -26.90 16.54 -7.55
CA LEU A 111 -28.16 16.64 -6.79
C LEU A 111 -28.36 18.02 -6.11
N ASN A 112 -27.30 18.82 -5.96
CA ASN A 112 -27.34 20.13 -5.35
C ASN A 112 -26.68 21.20 -6.24
N PRO A 113 -27.26 21.52 -7.41
CA PRO A 113 -26.69 22.49 -8.36
C PRO A 113 -26.60 23.92 -7.82
N ALA A 114 -27.35 24.25 -6.73
CA ALA A 114 -27.34 25.54 -6.08
C ALA A 114 -26.11 25.80 -5.18
N ALA A 115 -25.29 24.79 -4.92
CA ALA A 115 -24.06 24.88 -4.15
C ALA A 115 -22.81 25.14 -5.05
N GLY A 116 -22.98 25.82 -6.18
CA GLY A 116 -21.90 26.29 -7.02
C GLY A 116 -20.95 27.24 -6.25
N PRO A 117 -19.67 27.36 -6.66
CA PRO A 117 -18.73 28.23 -5.98
C PRO A 117 -19.30 29.65 -5.93
N THR A 118 -19.49 30.17 -4.71
CA THR A 118 -19.75 31.59 -4.50
C THR A 118 -18.57 32.38 -5.06
N PRO A 119 -18.80 33.44 -5.86
CA PRO A 119 -17.75 34.23 -6.50
C PRO A 119 -16.78 34.83 -5.49
#